data_3c594c0e26033381839a47636e8a30dc
#
_entry.id   3c594c0e26033381839a47636e8a30dc
#
_cell.length_a   1.000
_cell.length_b   1.000
_cell.length_c   1.000
_cell.angle_alpha   90.00
_cell.angle_beta   90.00
_cell.angle_gamma   90.00
#
_symmetry.space_group_name_H-M   'P 1'
#
loop_
_entity.id
_entity.type
_entity.pdbx_description
1 polymer ?
#
loop_
_entity_poly.entity_id
_entity_poly.type
_entity_poly.pdbx_seq_one_letter_code
_entity_poly.pdbx_strand_id
1 'polypeptide(L)'
;MKKFIYLTFILIILPIITTQTLKKYKTNIKENNYIFEKNTIVRVKRNEKNKIEKIPLEQYLIGVLAGEMPVSYDIEALKAQAVAARTYTLRKMENNKNNSYDVIDTTDDQVYLDSEYLKQTWQKNYDTYIKKINQAIQETSGEYLTYDGKIIKAFFFSTSSGKTENCKDVFGENLPYLVSVSSTWDENSPSYADTKIFEKQEFYDKLEIPYEKKLNIQIERNETNSINTITINNTKLLGTEFRQKLQLKSTNIEITQNENEIIITSKGFGHGVGMSQYGAKELALKGYKYDEILKYYYKGIEFKKI
;
A
#
# COMPACT_ATOMS: atom_id res chain seq x y z
N MET A 1 -45.39 35.49 -36.76
CA MET A 1 -43.97 35.85 -36.80
C MET A 1 -43.30 35.99 -35.41
N LYS A 2 -43.85 36.70 -34.44
CA LYS A 2 -43.19 36.87 -33.12
C LYS A 2 -42.93 35.57 -32.32
N LYS A 3 -43.77 34.53 -32.39
CA LYS A 3 -43.57 33.22 -31.71
C LYS A 3 -42.43 32.37 -32.31
N PHE A 4 -42.15 32.51 -33.60
CA PHE A 4 -41.08 31.79 -34.30
C PHE A 4 -39.69 32.38 -33.98
N ILE A 5 -39.60 33.68 -33.75
CA ILE A 5 -38.35 34.38 -33.37
C ILE A 5 -37.94 34.00 -31.94
N TYR A 6 -38.88 33.78 -31.00
CA TYR A 6 -38.60 33.35 -29.65
C TYR A 6 -38.06 31.90 -29.60
N LEU A 7 -38.61 30.99 -30.43
CA LEU A 7 -38.18 29.59 -30.48
C LEU A 7 -36.76 29.46 -31.05
N THR A 8 -36.43 30.23 -32.09
CA THR A 8 -35.05 30.25 -32.66
C THR A 8 -34.03 30.88 -31.70
N PHE A 9 -34.44 31.87 -30.92
CA PHE A 9 -33.57 32.50 -29.90
C PHE A 9 -33.25 31.50 -28.75
N ILE A 10 -34.19 30.70 -28.32
CA ILE A 10 -34.01 29.68 -27.28
C ILE A 10 -33.10 28.53 -27.80
N LEU A 11 -33.27 28.09 -29.05
CA LEU A 11 -32.48 27.01 -29.64
C LEU A 11 -31.00 27.37 -29.89
N ILE A 12 -30.69 28.67 -30.05
CA ILE A 12 -29.31 29.11 -30.26
C ILE A 12 -28.62 29.54 -28.97
N ILE A 13 -29.35 30.14 -28.02
CA ILE A 13 -28.77 30.66 -26.77
C ILE A 13 -28.61 29.58 -25.72
N LEU A 14 -29.49 28.58 -25.65
CA LEU A 14 -29.40 27.48 -24.70
C LEU A 14 -28.10 26.65 -24.84
N PRO A 15 -27.66 26.25 -26.05
CA PRO A 15 -26.38 25.58 -26.22
C PRO A 15 -25.16 26.44 -25.88
N ILE A 16 -25.25 27.76 -26.11
CA ILE A 16 -24.16 28.70 -25.79
C ILE A 16 -24.01 28.87 -24.28
N ILE A 17 -25.13 29.00 -23.56
CA ILE A 17 -25.16 29.11 -22.10
C ILE A 17 -24.69 27.78 -21.46
N THR A 18 -25.13 26.62 -21.98
CA THR A 18 -24.67 25.31 -21.46
C THR A 18 -23.22 25.06 -21.75
N THR A 19 -22.69 25.45 -22.91
CA THR A 19 -21.25 25.34 -23.19
C THR A 19 -20.40 26.32 -22.40
N GLN A 20 -20.89 27.52 -22.11
CA GLN A 20 -20.19 28.48 -21.25
C GLN A 20 -20.22 28.05 -19.77
N THR A 21 -21.34 27.50 -19.27
CA THR A 21 -21.42 26.94 -17.91
C THR A 21 -20.58 25.67 -17.78
N LEU A 22 -20.56 24.80 -18.77
CA LEU A 22 -19.68 23.61 -18.78
C LEU A 22 -18.19 24.00 -18.91
N LYS A 23 -17.84 25.06 -19.67
CA LYS A 23 -16.49 25.62 -19.67
C LYS A 23 -16.13 26.23 -18.31
N LYS A 24 -17.05 26.99 -17.69
CA LYS A 24 -16.84 27.58 -16.35
C LYS A 24 -16.76 26.51 -15.27
N TYR A 25 -17.50 25.40 -15.41
CA TYR A 25 -17.40 24.24 -14.51
C TYR A 25 -16.08 23.47 -14.72
N LYS A 26 -15.60 23.31 -15.97
CA LYS A 26 -14.28 22.75 -16.28
C LYS A 26 -13.11 23.64 -15.85
N THR A 27 -13.27 24.97 -15.85
CA THR A 27 -12.19 25.91 -15.43
C THR A 27 -12.14 26.11 -13.91
N ASN A 28 -13.14 25.68 -13.14
CA ASN A 28 -13.11 25.73 -11.68
C ASN A 28 -12.60 24.43 -11.03
N ILE A 29 -12.38 23.36 -11.78
CA ILE A 29 -11.48 22.29 -11.39
C ILE A 29 -10.07 22.78 -11.78
N LYS A 30 -9.51 23.74 -11.08
CA LYS A 30 -8.07 23.84 -10.92
C LYS A 30 -7.65 22.56 -10.22
N GLU A 31 -7.35 21.52 -10.98
CA GLU A 31 -6.45 20.47 -10.52
C GLU A 31 -5.22 21.25 -10.02
N ASN A 32 -5.06 21.30 -8.71
CA ASN A 32 -3.81 21.68 -8.09
C ASN A 32 -2.81 20.58 -8.48
N ASN A 33 -2.33 20.62 -9.73
CA ASN A 33 -1.22 19.78 -10.15
C ASN A 33 -0.03 20.21 -9.29
N TYR A 34 0.24 19.42 -8.25
CA TYR A 34 1.43 19.58 -7.44
C TYR A 34 2.61 19.25 -8.37
N ILE A 35 3.40 20.26 -8.73
CA ILE A 35 4.58 20.09 -9.58
C ILE A 35 5.71 19.66 -8.67
N PHE A 36 6.16 18.42 -8.81
CA PHE A 36 7.34 17.91 -8.13
C PHE A 36 8.57 18.27 -8.96
N GLU A 37 9.58 18.85 -8.31
CA GLU A 37 10.84 19.22 -8.94
C GLU A 37 11.92 18.18 -8.60
N LYS A 38 13.00 18.14 -9.40
CA LYS A 38 14.14 17.23 -9.18
C LYS A 38 14.75 17.34 -7.77
N ASN A 39 14.59 18.48 -7.10
CA ASN A 39 15.07 18.74 -5.74
C ASN A 39 13.95 18.67 -4.69
N THR A 40 12.89 17.89 -4.95
CA THR A 40 11.77 17.71 -4.04
C THR A 40 12.24 17.28 -2.65
N ILE A 41 11.81 18.00 -1.60
CA ILE A 41 12.16 17.75 -0.20
C ILE A 41 10.97 17.09 0.50
N VAL A 42 11.21 15.94 1.13
CA VAL A 42 10.24 15.21 1.96
C VAL A 42 10.41 15.65 3.42
N ARG A 43 9.31 16.00 4.09
CA ARG A 43 9.27 16.28 5.53
C ARG A 43 8.94 14.98 6.26
N VAL A 44 9.95 14.37 6.86
CA VAL A 44 9.85 13.06 7.53
C VAL A 44 9.72 13.26 9.03
N LYS A 45 8.61 12.82 9.63
CA LYS A 45 8.49 12.73 11.08
C LYS A 45 9.26 11.49 11.57
N ARG A 46 10.37 11.73 12.27
CA ARG A 46 11.17 10.70 12.92
C ARG A 46 10.55 10.37 14.27
N ASN A 47 9.89 9.22 14.37
CA ASN A 47 9.09 8.86 15.53
C ASN A 47 9.92 8.76 16.82
N GLU A 48 11.00 7.96 16.78
CA GLU A 48 11.87 7.80 17.97
C GLU A 48 12.61 9.08 18.36
N LYS A 49 13.00 9.91 17.39
CA LYS A 49 13.73 11.17 17.61
C LYS A 49 12.80 12.35 17.92
N ASN A 50 11.49 12.14 17.81
CA ASN A 50 10.42 13.15 17.97
C ASN A 50 10.73 14.48 17.25
N LYS A 51 11.24 14.41 16.00
CA LYS A 51 11.60 15.59 15.19
C LYS A 51 11.15 15.40 13.73
N ILE A 52 11.06 16.52 13.00
CA ILE A 52 10.81 16.52 11.56
C ILE A 52 12.13 16.78 10.84
N GLU A 53 12.53 15.87 9.97
CA GLU A 53 13.71 16.01 9.11
C GLU A 53 13.26 16.35 7.68
N LYS A 54 14.00 17.27 7.04
CA LYS A 54 13.81 17.62 5.64
C LYS A 54 14.86 16.90 4.82
N ILE A 55 14.45 15.93 4.00
CA ILE A 55 15.36 15.03 3.27
C ILE A 55 15.02 15.12 1.77
N PRO A 56 16.01 15.25 0.87
CA PRO A 56 15.77 15.12 -0.56
C PRO A 56 15.10 13.78 -0.89
N LEU A 57 14.08 13.77 -1.79
CA LEU A 57 13.25 12.61 -2.08
C LEU A 57 14.07 11.36 -2.41
N GLU A 58 15.00 11.45 -3.35
CA GLU A 58 15.81 10.29 -3.76
C GLU A 58 16.71 9.79 -2.62
N GLN A 59 17.20 10.67 -1.76
CA GLN A 59 17.96 10.28 -0.56
C GLN A 59 17.05 9.62 0.49
N TYR A 60 15.84 10.11 0.68
CA TYR A 60 14.83 9.47 1.54
C TYR A 60 14.53 8.05 1.06
N LEU A 61 14.35 7.87 -0.25
CA LEU A 61 14.05 6.56 -0.83
C LEU A 61 15.16 5.52 -0.66
N ILE A 62 16.41 5.93 -0.50
CA ILE A 62 17.53 5.01 -0.16
C ILE A 62 17.22 4.32 1.19
N GLY A 63 16.86 5.10 2.20
CA GLY A 63 16.53 4.58 3.53
C GLY A 63 15.24 3.78 3.56
N VAL A 64 14.24 4.19 2.75
CA VAL A 64 12.97 3.45 2.61
C VAL A 64 13.22 2.10 1.94
N LEU A 65 13.92 2.07 0.80
CA LEU A 65 14.19 0.83 0.08
C LEU A 65 14.97 -0.17 0.93
N ALA A 66 15.94 0.34 1.71
CA ALA A 66 16.73 -0.47 2.66
C ALA A 66 15.89 -1.02 3.83
N GLY A 67 14.85 -0.30 4.25
CA GLY A 67 13.96 -0.70 5.34
C GLY A 67 12.84 -1.65 4.91
N GLU A 68 12.37 -1.50 3.67
CA GLU A 68 11.19 -2.20 3.17
C GLU A 68 11.49 -3.52 2.45
N MET A 69 12.64 -3.62 1.77
CA MET A 69 12.93 -4.79 0.95
C MET A 69 14.35 -5.33 1.19
N PRO A 70 14.52 -6.66 1.36
CA PRO A 70 15.84 -7.25 1.49
C PRO A 70 16.76 -6.93 0.29
N VAL A 71 17.96 -6.41 0.56
CA VAL A 71 18.96 -6.05 -0.49
C VAL A 71 19.37 -7.26 -1.33
N SER A 72 19.21 -8.48 -0.81
CA SER A 72 19.47 -9.73 -1.54
C SER A 72 18.51 -9.98 -2.71
N TYR A 73 17.37 -9.31 -2.75
CA TYR A 73 16.40 -9.45 -3.87
C TYR A 73 17.01 -8.97 -5.19
N ASP A 74 16.46 -9.45 -6.31
CA ASP A 74 16.90 -9.04 -7.64
C ASP A 74 16.77 -7.53 -7.84
N ILE A 75 17.62 -6.97 -8.70
CA ILE A 75 17.66 -5.53 -8.98
C ILE A 75 16.33 -5.03 -9.55
N GLU A 76 15.63 -5.83 -10.35
CA GLU A 76 14.33 -5.45 -10.93
C GLU A 76 13.23 -5.37 -9.85
N ALA A 77 13.28 -6.24 -8.84
CA ALA A 77 12.39 -6.14 -7.68
C ALA A 77 12.67 -4.88 -6.85
N LEU A 78 13.94 -4.56 -6.62
CA LEU A 78 14.34 -3.33 -5.91
C LEU A 78 13.94 -2.07 -6.68
N LYS A 79 14.03 -2.06 -8.02
CA LYS A 79 13.55 -0.97 -8.88
C LYS A 79 12.03 -0.81 -8.78
N ALA A 80 11.28 -1.92 -8.84
CA ALA A 80 9.82 -1.89 -8.67
C ALA A 80 9.43 -1.29 -7.31
N GLN A 81 10.10 -1.70 -6.23
CA GLN A 81 9.88 -1.14 -4.90
C GLN A 81 10.25 0.35 -4.84
N ALA A 82 11.34 0.77 -5.48
CA ALA A 82 11.76 2.18 -5.51
C ALA A 82 10.70 3.08 -6.17
N VAL A 83 10.15 2.65 -7.32
CA VAL A 83 9.07 3.39 -8.01
C VAL A 83 7.78 3.40 -7.19
N ALA A 84 7.40 2.26 -6.60
CA ALA A 84 6.22 2.18 -5.72
C ALA A 84 6.37 3.09 -4.50
N ALA A 85 7.51 3.05 -3.81
CA ALA A 85 7.80 3.88 -2.65
C ALA A 85 7.82 5.38 -2.99
N ARG A 86 8.42 5.75 -4.13
CA ARG A 86 8.40 7.14 -4.63
C ARG A 86 6.99 7.60 -4.90
N THR A 87 6.18 6.78 -5.57
CA THR A 87 4.78 7.09 -5.88
C THR A 87 3.97 7.30 -4.61
N TYR A 88 4.11 6.41 -3.63
CA TYR A 88 3.47 6.52 -2.32
C TYR A 88 3.87 7.82 -1.62
N THR A 89 5.17 8.12 -1.56
CA THR A 89 5.69 9.34 -0.93
C THR A 89 5.14 10.60 -1.60
N LEU A 90 5.16 10.67 -2.93
CA LEU A 90 4.62 11.82 -3.68
C LEU A 90 3.12 11.98 -3.42
N ARG A 91 2.36 10.89 -3.36
CA ARG A 91 0.93 10.94 -3.02
C ARG A 91 0.69 11.45 -1.60
N LYS A 92 1.52 11.03 -0.63
CA LYS A 92 1.46 11.54 0.76
C LYS A 92 1.80 13.01 0.84
N MET A 93 2.82 13.48 0.13
CA MET A 93 3.19 14.90 0.05
C MET A 93 2.04 15.75 -0.52
N GLU A 94 1.37 15.27 -1.59
CA GLU A 94 0.21 15.95 -2.17
C GLU A 94 -0.92 16.08 -1.16
N ASN A 95 -1.23 15.00 -0.42
CA ASN A 95 -2.30 14.99 0.58
C ASN A 95 -1.95 15.81 1.83
N ASN A 96 -0.68 15.81 2.24
CA ASN A 96 -0.20 16.41 3.48
C ASN A 96 0.46 17.80 3.30
N LYS A 97 0.26 18.45 2.16
CA LYS A 97 0.88 19.76 1.86
C LYS A 97 0.66 20.83 2.94
N ASN A 98 -0.47 20.78 3.64
CA ASN A 98 -0.83 21.71 4.71
C ASN A 98 -0.47 21.18 6.12
N ASN A 99 0.05 19.97 6.23
CA ASN A 99 0.46 19.37 7.50
C ASN A 99 1.92 19.74 7.83
N SER A 100 2.32 19.52 9.08
CA SER A 100 3.68 19.77 9.53
C SER A 100 4.73 18.82 8.93
N TYR A 101 4.31 17.59 8.54
CA TYR A 101 5.13 16.58 7.89
C TYR A 101 4.36 15.87 6.76
N ASP A 102 5.09 15.20 5.88
CA ASP A 102 4.53 14.47 4.75
C ASP A 102 4.33 12.99 5.06
N VAL A 103 5.32 12.38 5.73
CA VAL A 103 5.37 10.96 6.07
C VAL A 103 5.94 10.74 7.47
N ILE A 104 5.64 9.59 8.06
CA ILE A 104 6.26 9.08 9.29
C ILE A 104 7.17 7.88 8.96
N ASP A 105 8.26 7.71 9.71
CA ASP A 105 9.31 6.69 9.48
C ASP A 105 8.99 5.30 10.04
N THR A 106 7.71 4.98 10.22
CA THR A 106 7.21 3.71 10.77
C THR A 106 6.34 2.96 9.76
N THR A 107 5.86 1.78 10.13
CA THR A 107 4.91 0.98 9.36
C THR A 107 3.54 1.63 9.14
N ASP A 108 3.27 2.80 9.75
CA ASP A 108 2.07 3.59 9.45
C ASP A 108 2.14 4.25 8.07
N ASP A 109 3.36 4.51 7.59
CA ASP A 109 3.63 4.94 6.21
C ASP A 109 4.64 4.00 5.55
N GLN A 110 5.95 4.27 5.69
CA GLN A 110 7.05 3.48 5.14
C GLN A 110 8.20 3.46 6.14
N VAL A 111 8.76 2.28 6.39
CA VAL A 111 9.93 2.15 7.25
C VAL A 111 11.11 2.90 6.62
N TYR A 112 11.68 3.84 7.34
CA TYR A 112 12.85 4.61 6.90
C TYR A 112 14.02 4.39 7.86
N LEU A 113 15.12 3.88 7.31
CA LEU A 113 16.38 3.66 8.03
C LEU A 113 17.41 4.69 7.58
N ASP A 114 18.00 5.43 8.53
CA ASP A 114 19.05 6.40 8.19
C ASP A 114 20.42 5.73 7.94
N SER A 115 21.33 6.48 7.33
CA SER A 115 22.64 5.95 6.94
C SER A 115 23.48 5.49 8.11
N GLU A 116 23.31 6.07 9.29
CA GLU A 116 24.02 5.67 10.50
C GLU A 116 23.57 4.29 10.97
N TYR A 117 22.25 4.08 11.04
CA TYR A 117 21.66 2.78 11.35
C TYR A 117 22.10 1.70 10.32
N LEU A 118 22.06 2.02 9.04
CA LEU A 118 22.47 1.09 7.97
C LEU A 118 23.95 0.72 8.08
N LYS A 119 24.85 1.65 8.39
CA LYS A 119 26.27 1.36 8.61
C LYS A 119 26.49 0.41 9.80
N GLN A 120 25.79 0.65 10.90
CA GLN A 120 25.87 -0.19 12.09
C GLN A 120 25.34 -1.60 11.82
N THR A 121 24.20 -1.73 11.10
CA THR A 121 23.54 -3.01 10.83
C THR A 121 24.27 -3.82 9.77
N TRP A 122 24.66 -3.19 8.66
CA TRP A 122 25.29 -3.88 7.53
C TRP A 122 26.81 -4.07 7.65
N GLN A 123 27.45 -3.29 8.53
CA GLN A 123 28.88 -3.40 8.85
C GLN A 123 29.75 -3.51 7.58
N LYS A 124 30.53 -4.61 7.45
CA LYS A 124 31.42 -4.87 6.30
C LYS A 124 30.68 -4.96 4.95
N ASN A 125 29.38 -5.19 4.94
CA ASN A 125 28.59 -5.31 3.72
C ASN A 125 28.00 -3.97 3.28
N TYR A 126 28.16 -2.88 4.07
CA TYR A 126 27.51 -1.60 3.83
C TYR A 126 27.78 -1.07 2.41
N ASP A 127 29.03 -1.02 1.98
CA ASP A 127 29.40 -0.45 0.67
C ASP A 127 28.79 -1.25 -0.51
N THR A 128 28.73 -2.57 -0.37
CA THR A 128 28.12 -3.44 -1.39
C THR A 128 26.60 -3.25 -1.45
N TYR A 129 25.95 -3.20 -0.30
CA TYR A 129 24.50 -3.11 -0.21
C TYR A 129 24.00 -1.73 -0.61
N ILE A 130 24.65 -0.67 -0.12
CA ILE A 130 24.29 0.69 -0.46
C ILE A 130 24.49 1.00 -1.96
N LYS A 131 25.51 0.40 -2.59
CA LYS A 131 25.73 0.50 -4.03
C LYS A 131 24.56 -0.07 -4.82
N LYS A 132 24.05 -1.24 -4.44
CA LYS A 132 22.89 -1.88 -5.09
C LYS A 132 21.59 -1.09 -4.89
N ILE A 133 21.35 -0.58 -3.68
CA ILE A 133 20.23 0.30 -3.38
C ILE A 133 20.30 1.57 -4.24
N ASN A 134 21.45 2.25 -4.26
CA ASN A 134 21.66 3.44 -5.07
C ASN A 134 21.44 3.17 -6.57
N GLN A 135 21.89 2.02 -7.08
CA GLN A 135 21.64 1.62 -8.46
C GLN A 135 20.14 1.57 -8.76
N ALA A 136 19.34 0.89 -7.92
CA ALA A 136 17.89 0.78 -8.11
C ALA A 136 17.21 2.16 -8.12
N ILE A 137 17.62 3.06 -7.20
CA ILE A 137 17.09 4.43 -7.11
C ILE A 137 17.49 5.26 -8.33
N GLN A 138 18.76 5.22 -8.75
CA GLN A 138 19.26 6.01 -9.88
C GLN A 138 18.66 5.58 -11.22
N GLU A 139 18.56 4.26 -11.46
CA GLU A 139 18.00 3.72 -12.71
C GLU A 139 16.49 3.98 -12.85
N THR A 140 15.79 4.28 -11.76
CA THR A 140 14.36 4.67 -11.74
C THR A 140 14.14 6.11 -11.31
N SER A 141 15.18 6.95 -11.33
CA SER A 141 15.13 8.31 -10.78
C SER A 141 13.99 9.14 -11.38
N GLY A 142 13.19 9.73 -10.50
CA GLY A 142 12.05 10.58 -10.84
C GLY A 142 10.82 9.81 -11.33
N GLU A 143 10.87 8.50 -11.55
CA GLU A 143 9.73 7.74 -12.06
C GLU A 143 8.68 7.47 -10.97
N TYR A 144 7.42 7.72 -11.31
CA TYR A 144 6.28 7.46 -10.46
C TYR A 144 5.06 7.01 -11.27
N LEU A 145 4.04 6.49 -10.59
CA LEU A 145 2.88 5.85 -11.19
C LEU A 145 1.64 6.73 -11.10
N THR A 146 0.90 6.78 -12.20
CA THR A 146 -0.41 7.45 -12.28
C THR A 146 -1.47 6.50 -12.82
N TYR A 147 -2.73 6.85 -12.53
CA TYR A 147 -3.91 6.27 -13.12
C TYR A 147 -4.88 7.41 -13.42
N ASP A 148 -5.36 7.49 -14.66
CA ASP A 148 -6.20 8.61 -15.12
C ASP A 148 -5.60 9.99 -14.77
N GLY A 149 -4.29 10.15 -15.02
CA GLY A 149 -3.53 11.37 -14.77
C GLY A 149 -3.24 11.71 -13.30
N LYS A 150 -3.73 10.93 -12.33
CA LYS A 150 -3.54 11.17 -10.89
C LYS A 150 -2.52 10.20 -10.30
N ILE A 151 -1.71 10.68 -9.34
CA ILE A 151 -0.78 9.83 -8.61
C ILE A 151 -1.56 8.74 -7.86
N ILE A 152 -1.17 7.47 -8.03
CA ILE A 152 -1.87 6.35 -7.39
C ILE A 152 -1.50 6.20 -5.90
N LYS A 153 -2.33 5.45 -5.17
CA LYS A 153 -1.96 4.87 -3.87
C LYS A 153 -1.17 3.59 -4.13
N ALA A 154 0.15 3.69 -4.27
CA ALA A 154 1.01 2.56 -4.57
C ALA A 154 1.27 1.72 -3.32
N PHE A 155 0.24 1.03 -2.80
CA PHE A 155 0.37 0.15 -1.65
C PHE A 155 1.19 -1.08 -1.98
N PHE A 156 2.01 -1.53 -1.03
CA PHE A 156 2.78 -2.75 -1.11
C PHE A 156 2.81 -3.45 0.26
N PHE A 157 3.15 -4.71 0.27
CA PHE A 157 3.17 -5.53 1.48
C PHE A 157 4.14 -6.70 1.30
N SER A 158 4.47 -7.40 2.39
CA SER A 158 5.54 -8.40 2.40
C SER A 158 5.24 -9.60 1.51
N THR A 159 4.17 -10.37 1.81
CA THR A 159 3.93 -11.69 1.21
C THR A 159 2.43 -11.93 1.03
N SER A 160 2.00 -12.31 -0.17
CA SER A 160 0.61 -12.65 -0.48
C SER A 160 0.23 -14.04 0.06
N SER A 161 -1.04 -14.26 0.31
CA SER A 161 -1.61 -15.58 0.63
C SER A 161 -1.95 -16.42 -0.61
N GLY A 162 -1.40 -16.07 -1.79
CA GLY A 162 -1.66 -16.69 -3.09
C GLY A 162 -2.42 -15.78 -4.06
N LYS A 163 -3.11 -14.78 -3.54
CA LYS A 163 -3.74 -13.67 -4.29
C LYS A 163 -3.59 -12.38 -3.51
N THR A 164 -3.46 -11.24 -4.21
CA THR A 164 -3.56 -9.93 -3.57
C THR A 164 -5.01 -9.60 -3.24
N GLU A 165 -5.23 -8.65 -2.33
CA GLU A 165 -6.56 -8.20 -1.93
C GLU A 165 -7.07 -7.05 -2.81
N ASN A 166 -8.40 -6.97 -3.00
CA ASN A 166 -9.01 -5.76 -3.53
C ASN A 166 -8.92 -4.64 -2.50
N CYS A 167 -8.60 -3.42 -2.92
CA CYS A 167 -8.55 -2.27 -2.03
C CYS A 167 -9.89 -2.01 -1.34
N LYS A 168 -11.01 -2.27 -2.03
CA LYS A 168 -12.36 -2.14 -1.49
C LYS A 168 -12.60 -3.01 -0.25
N ASP A 169 -12.09 -4.25 -0.26
CA ASP A 169 -12.35 -5.24 0.78
C ASP A 169 -11.54 -4.95 2.06
N VAL A 170 -10.37 -4.29 1.93
CA VAL A 170 -9.47 -4.02 3.05
C VAL A 170 -9.59 -2.58 3.56
N PHE A 171 -9.69 -1.60 2.65
CA PHE A 171 -9.68 -0.17 2.98
C PHE A 171 -10.98 0.55 2.63
N GLY A 172 -11.98 -0.15 2.08
CA GLY A 172 -13.28 0.42 1.73
C GLY A 172 -13.28 1.30 0.47
N GLU A 173 -12.15 1.45 -0.22
CA GLU A 173 -12.01 2.31 -1.39
C GLU A 173 -12.01 1.50 -2.69
N ASN A 174 -12.90 1.81 -3.61
CA ASN A 174 -12.95 1.17 -4.92
C ASN A 174 -11.95 1.84 -5.88
N LEU A 175 -10.71 1.32 -5.93
CA LEU A 175 -9.64 1.82 -6.77
C LEU A 175 -9.38 0.83 -7.91
N PRO A 176 -9.66 1.19 -9.19
CA PRO A 176 -9.61 0.27 -10.33
C PRO A 176 -8.23 -0.35 -10.59
N TYR A 177 -7.17 0.31 -10.14
CA TYR A 177 -5.80 -0.16 -10.27
C TYR A 177 -5.32 -1.04 -9.11
N LEU A 178 -6.10 -1.18 -8.01
CA LEU A 178 -5.81 -2.00 -6.83
C LEU A 178 -6.85 -3.12 -6.69
N VAL A 179 -6.85 -4.02 -7.66
CA VAL A 179 -7.70 -5.22 -7.70
C VAL A 179 -6.87 -6.47 -7.43
N SER A 180 -7.54 -7.52 -6.97
CA SER A 180 -6.91 -8.80 -6.69
C SER A 180 -6.24 -9.38 -7.95
N VAL A 181 -4.99 -9.83 -7.79
CA VAL A 181 -4.23 -10.58 -8.81
C VAL A 181 -3.64 -11.84 -8.19
N SER A 182 -3.39 -12.85 -9.03
CA SER A 182 -2.71 -14.07 -8.59
C SER A 182 -1.28 -13.77 -8.16
N SER A 183 -0.83 -14.40 -7.08
CA SER A 183 0.56 -14.32 -6.58
C SER A 183 0.93 -15.61 -5.86
N THR A 184 0.66 -16.75 -6.52
CA THR A 184 0.84 -18.10 -5.95
C THR A 184 2.29 -18.45 -5.66
N TRP A 185 3.24 -17.82 -6.34
CA TRP A 185 4.68 -17.97 -6.08
C TRP A 185 5.10 -17.46 -4.69
N ASP A 186 4.27 -16.66 -4.02
CA ASP A 186 4.48 -16.24 -2.63
C ASP A 186 4.46 -17.40 -1.63
N GLU A 187 3.90 -18.55 -1.99
CA GLU A 187 3.90 -19.78 -1.18
C GLU A 187 5.32 -20.27 -0.85
N ASN A 188 6.32 -19.91 -1.65
CA ASN A 188 7.72 -20.20 -1.40
C ASN A 188 8.39 -19.25 -0.40
N SER A 189 7.66 -18.22 0.08
CA SER A 189 8.20 -17.28 1.05
C SER A 189 8.39 -17.92 2.42
N PRO A 190 9.54 -17.72 3.09
CA PRO A 190 9.73 -18.13 4.47
C PRO A 190 8.76 -17.46 5.44
N SER A 191 8.13 -16.36 5.02
CA SER A 191 7.10 -15.62 5.79
C SER A 191 5.66 -15.96 5.35
N TYR A 192 5.48 -17.01 4.53
CA TYR A 192 4.17 -17.36 3.98
C TYR A 192 3.17 -17.82 5.04
N ALA A 193 3.61 -18.59 6.01
CA ALA A 193 2.75 -19.08 7.08
C ALA A 193 3.33 -18.72 8.45
N ASP A 194 2.45 -18.37 9.38
CA ASP A 194 2.78 -18.06 10.77
C ASP A 194 1.70 -18.62 11.68
N THR A 195 2.09 -19.37 12.70
CA THR A 195 1.14 -19.98 13.64
C THR A 195 1.32 -19.38 15.02
N LYS A 196 0.21 -18.90 15.61
CA LYS A 196 0.14 -18.46 16.99
C LYS A 196 -0.77 -19.37 17.80
N ILE A 197 -0.38 -19.63 19.02
CA ILE A 197 -1.13 -20.41 19.98
C ILE A 197 -1.48 -19.50 21.15
N PHE A 198 -2.74 -19.44 21.51
CA PHE A 198 -3.24 -18.66 22.63
C PHE A 198 -3.92 -19.58 23.63
N GLU A 199 -3.66 -19.41 24.92
CA GLU A 199 -4.56 -19.92 25.94
C GLU A 199 -5.93 -19.24 25.81
N LYS A 200 -7.01 -19.96 26.14
CA LYS A 200 -8.37 -19.42 25.94
C LYS A 200 -8.55 -18.07 26.63
N GLN A 201 -8.09 -17.93 27.89
CA GLN A 201 -8.22 -16.66 28.60
C GLN A 201 -7.47 -15.53 27.89
N GLU A 202 -6.21 -15.76 27.49
CA GLU A 202 -5.40 -14.79 26.74
C GLU A 202 -6.09 -14.35 25.44
N PHE A 203 -6.69 -15.30 24.70
CA PHE A 203 -7.41 -15.00 23.46
C PHE A 203 -8.57 -14.04 23.69
N TYR A 204 -9.38 -14.29 24.72
CA TYR A 204 -10.50 -13.41 25.07
C TYR A 204 -10.02 -12.04 25.56
N ASP A 205 -8.97 -11.99 26.39
CA ASP A 205 -8.40 -10.75 26.90
C ASP A 205 -7.84 -9.88 25.78
N LYS A 206 -7.10 -10.47 24.83
CA LYS A 206 -6.57 -9.73 23.65
C LYS A 206 -7.68 -9.19 22.76
N LEU A 207 -8.78 -9.88 22.64
CA LEU A 207 -9.94 -9.42 21.87
C LEU A 207 -10.81 -8.44 22.64
N GLU A 208 -10.59 -8.26 23.94
CA GLU A 208 -11.38 -7.41 24.85
C GLU A 208 -12.86 -7.82 24.88
N ILE A 209 -13.11 -9.14 24.90
CA ILE A 209 -14.45 -9.71 24.95
C ILE A 209 -14.63 -10.62 26.18
N PRO A 210 -15.85 -10.78 26.71
CA PRO A 210 -16.08 -11.63 27.86
C PRO A 210 -15.68 -13.09 27.63
N TYR A 211 -15.01 -13.69 28.62
CA TYR A 211 -14.68 -15.11 28.57
C TYR A 211 -15.94 -15.99 28.64
N GLU A 212 -16.00 -16.96 27.75
CA GLU A 212 -17.01 -17.99 27.75
C GLU A 212 -16.34 -19.37 27.63
N LYS A 213 -16.82 -20.35 28.44
CA LYS A 213 -16.28 -21.73 28.45
C LYS A 213 -16.43 -22.39 27.06
N LYS A 214 -17.56 -22.14 26.39
CA LYS A 214 -17.83 -22.62 25.02
C LYS A 214 -17.53 -21.55 24.03
N LEU A 215 -16.60 -21.80 23.12
CA LEU A 215 -16.23 -20.91 22.05
C LEU A 215 -16.98 -21.27 20.75
N ASN A 216 -17.74 -20.32 20.23
CA ASN A 216 -18.39 -20.43 18.92
C ASN A 216 -17.80 -19.38 18.00
N ILE A 217 -17.32 -19.79 16.82
CA ILE A 217 -16.70 -18.92 15.82
C ILE A 217 -17.47 -19.06 14.51
N GLN A 218 -17.91 -17.93 13.97
CA GLN A 218 -18.48 -17.80 12.63
C GLN A 218 -17.64 -16.84 11.81
N ILE A 219 -17.28 -17.22 10.58
CA ILE A 219 -16.37 -16.46 9.72
C ILE A 219 -17.05 -16.18 8.38
N GLU A 220 -17.11 -14.90 8.00
CA GLU A 220 -17.46 -14.45 6.66
C GLU A 220 -16.15 -14.11 5.92
N ARG A 221 -15.92 -14.73 4.76
CA ARG A 221 -14.70 -14.52 3.95
C ARG A 221 -15.02 -13.76 2.68
N ASN A 222 -14.02 -13.02 2.20
CA ASN A 222 -14.05 -12.41 0.87
C ASN A 222 -13.61 -13.42 -0.22
N GLU A 223 -13.54 -12.96 -1.48
CA GLU A 223 -13.18 -13.78 -2.65
C GLU A 223 -11.73 -14.29 -2.64
N THR A 224 -10.86 -13.70 -1.83
CA THR A 224 -9.46 -14.09 -1.65
C THR A 224 -9.25 -15.04 -0.46
N ASN A 225 -10.35 -15.48 0.16
CA ASN A 225 -10.37 -16.31 1.36
C ASN A 225 -9.89 -15.62 2.65
N SER A 226 -9.68 -14.31 2.63
CA SER A 226 -9.40 -13.51 3.81
C SER A 226 -10.67 -13.25 4.64
N ILE A 227 -10.52 -13.11 5.94
CA ILE A 227 -11.65 -12.80 6.83
C ILE A 227 -12.12 -11.37 6.56
N ASN A 228 -13.36 -11.24 6.15
CA ASN A 228 -14.07 -9.96 6.10
C ASN A 228 -14.61 -9.61 7.49
N THR A 229 -15.38 -10.53 8.08
CA THR A 229 -15.86 -10.43 9.46
C THR A 229 -15.76 -11.76 10.18
N ILE A 230 -15.56 -11.70 11.49
CA ILE A 230 -15.56 -12.84 12.39
C ILE A 230 -16.47 -12.54 13.57
N THR A 231 -17.35 -13.49 13.89
CA THR A 231 -18.20 -13.43 15.09
C THR A 231 -17.72 -14.46 16.08
N ILE A 232 -17.34 -14.01 17.27
CA ILE A 232 -16.90 -14.84 18.39
C ILE A 232 -17.99 -14.75 19.45
N ASN A 233 -18.67 -15.88 19.68
CA ASN A 233 -19.88 -15.95 20.45
C ASN A 233 -20.92 -14.92 19.94
N ASN A 234 -21.11 -13.79 20.63
CA ASN A 234 -22.03 -12.73 20.25
C ASN A 234 -21.33 -11.44 19.79
N THR A 235 -19.98 -11.43 19.74
CA THR A 235 -19.21 -10.25 19.37
C THR A 235 -18.72 -10.36 17.93
N LYS A 236 -19.16 -9.42 17.07
CA LYS A 236 -18.73 -9.31 15.67
C LYS A 236 -17.57 -8.32 15.54
N LEU A 237 -16.49 -8.73 14.88
CA LEU A 237 -15.29 -7.95 14.62
C LEU A 237 -15.01 -7.91 13.10
N LEU A 238 -14.37 -6.85 12.62
CA LEU A 238 -13.77 -6.85 11.29
C LEU A 238 -12.54 -7.76 11.27
N GLY A 239 -12.25 -8.42 10.14
CA GLY A 239 -11.06 -9.26 9.99
C GLY A 239 -9.76 -8.48 10.24
N THR A 240 -9.71 -7.20 9.84
CA THR A 240 -8.58 -6.30 10.11
C THR A 240 -8.40 -5.99 11.60
N GLU A 241 -9.49 -5.78 12.32
CA GLU A 241 -9.47 -5.56 13.77
C GLU A 241 -9.02 -6.82 14.51
N PHE A 242 -9.58 -7.99 14.15
CA PHE A 242 -9.18 -9.28 14.70
C PHE A 242 -7.68 -9.55 14.49
N ARG A 243 -7.19 -9.31 13.27
CA ARG A 243 -5.77 -9.40 12.94
C ARG A 243 -4.91 -8.49 13.84
N GLN A 244 -5.32 -7.24 14.03
CA GLN A 244 -4.57 -6.25 14.82
C GLN A 244 -4.52 -6.64 16.30
N LYS A 245 -5.67 -6.94 16.91
CA LYS A 245 -5.78 -7.33 18.34
C LYS A 245 -4.91 -8.55 18.66
N LEU A 246 -4.91 -9.55 17.80
CA LEU A 246 -4.12 -10.77 17.98
C LEU A 246 -2.72 -10.69 17.36
N GLN A 247 -2.35 -9.55 16.74
CA GLN A 247 -1.06 -9.32 16.08
C GLN A 247 -0.73 -10.40 15.03
N LEU A 248 -1.73 -10.85 14.25
CA LEU A 248 -1.55 -11.84 13.20
C LEU A 248 -0.86 -11.24 11.98
N LYS A 249 -0.20 -12.08 11.18
CA LYS A 249 0.51 -11.65 9.97
C LYS A 249 -0.43 -11.18 8.87
N SER A 250 -1.60 -11.81 8.72
CA SER A 250 -2.59 -11.49 7.69
C SER A 250 -4.01 -11.74 8.19
N THR A 251 -5.00 -11.47 7.34
CA THR A 251 -6.42 -11.82 7.54
C THR A 251 -6.82 -13.14 6.87
N ASN A 252 -5.92 -13.78 6.10
CA ASN A 252 -6.14 -15.12 5.57
C ASN A 252 -5.68 -16.15 6.61
N ILE A 253 -6.61 -16.64 7.41
CA ILE A 253 -6.31 -17.48 8.57
C ILE A 253 -7.14 -18.75 8.61
N GLU A 254 -6.56 -19.77 9.24
CA GLU A 254 -7.21 -20.98 9.70
C GLU A 254 -7.21 -20.99 11.23
N ILE A 255 -8.34 -21.36 11.84
CA ILE A 255 -8.49 -21.42 13.30
C ILE A 255 -8.87 -22.84 13.69
N THR A 256 -8.11 -23.41 14.61
CA THR A 256 -8.44 -24.66 15.28
C THR A 256 -8.42 -24.45 16.79
N GLN A 257 -9.12 -25.29 17.55
CA GLN A 257 -9.17 -25.20 19.01
C GLN A 257 -9.17 -26.60 19.65
N ASN A 258 -8.59 -26.69 20.83
CA ASN A 258 -8.70 -27.81 21.74
C ASN A 258 -9.34 -27.36 23.07
N GLU A 259 -9.27 -28.17 24.12
CA GLU A 259 -9.87 -27.84 25.43
C GLU A 259 -9.31 -26.55 26.04
N ASN A 260 -8.02 -26.27 25.86
CA ASN A 260 -7.31 -25.18 26.54
C ASN A 260 -6.82 -24.07 25.61
N GLU A 261 -6.63 -24.36 24.34
CA GLU A 261 -5.90 -23.50 23.40
C GLU A 261 -6.70 -23.20 22.14
N ILE A 262 -6.37 -22.06 21.54
CA ILE A 262 -6.80 -21.63 20.22
C ILE A 262 -5.55 -21.47 19.37
N ILE A 263 -5.49 -22.20 18.26
CA ILE A 263 -4.38 -22.25 17.33
C ILE A 263 -4.81 -21.51 16.07
N ILE A 264 -4.08 -20.46 15.69
CA ILE A 264 -4.36 -19.61 14.52
C ILE A 264 -3.17 -19.65 13.59
N THR A 265 -3.38 -20.16 12.38
CA THR A 265 -2.38 -20.11 11.31
C THR A 265 -2.78 -19.06 10.29
N SER A 266 -1.95 -18.03 10.12
CA SER A 266 -2.11 -16.99 9.09
C SER A 266 -1.25 -17.32 7.87
N LYS A 267 -1.81 -17.10 6.66
CA LYS A 267 -1.10 -17.22 5.36
C LYS A 267 -0.90 -15.84 4.76
N GLY A 268 0.33 -15.55 4.32
CA GLY A 268 0.75 -14.23 3.87
C GLY A 268 1.15 -13.30 5.01
N PHE A 269 1.72 -12.14 4.65
CA PHE A 269 2.18 -11.12 5.60
C PHE A 269 1.92 -9.71 5.08
N GLY A 270 1.07 -8.97 5.75
CA GLY A 270 0.67 -7.61 5.43
C GLY A 270 -0.82 -7.47 5.19
N HIS A 271 -1.22 -6.33 4.63
CA HIS A 271 -2.62 -6.04 4.32
C HIS A 271 -3.10 -6.65 2.99
N GLY A 272 -2.20 -7.17 2.17
CA GLY A 272 -2.52 -7.88 0.94
C GLY A 272 -2.83 -7.02 -0.29
N VAL A 273 -2.96 -5.70 -0.18
CA VAL A 273 -3.36 -4.80 -1.28
C VAL A 273 -2.16 -4.28 -2.07
N GLY A 274 -2.21 -4.35 -3.41
CA GLY A 274 -1.17 -3.84 -4.30
C GLY A 274 0.00 -4.82 -4.49
N MET A 275 1.25 -4.34 -4.47
CA MET A 275 2.42 -5.17 -4.81
C MET A 275 2.88 -6.03 -3.63
N SER A 276 2.94 -7.36 -3.84
CA SER A 276 3.70 -8.24 -2.95
C SER A 276 5.20 -8.06 -3.18
N GLN A 277 5.94 -7.77 -2.11
CA GLN A 277 7.41 -7.62 -2.18
C GLN A 277 8.10 -8.95 -2.51
N TYR A 278 7.64 -10.04 -1.91
CA TYR A 278 8.14 -11.37 -2.25
C TYR A 278 7.71 -11.77 -3.66
N GLY A 279 6.48 -11.48 -4.06
CA GLY A 279 6.01 -11.72 -5.41
C GLY A 279 6.78 -10.92 -6.46
N ALA A 280 7.16 -9.68 -6.19
CA ALA A 280 8.04 -8.90 -7.05
C ALA A 280 9.42 -9.56 -7.21
N LYS A 281 10.01 -10.12 -6.13
CA LYS A 281 11.24 -10.92 -6.18
C LYS A 281 11.08 -12.12 -7.11
N GLU A 282 10.01 -12.89 -6.97
CA GLU A 282 9.81 -14.11 -7.77
C GLU A 282 9.57 -13.79 -9.26
N LEU A 283 8.86 -12.70 -9.57
CA LEU A 283 8.70 -12.22 -10.94
C LEU A 283 10.03 -11.77 -11.53
N ALA A 284 10.85 -11.03 -10.77
CA ALA A 284 12.18 -10.62 -11.21
C ALA A 284 13.09 -11.84 -11.51
N LEU A 285 13.05 -12.87 -10.67
CA LEU A 285 13.78 -14.14 -10.91
C LEU A 285 13.30 -14.89 -12.17
N LYS A 286 12.04 -14.68 -12.59
CA LYS A 286 11.50 -15.19 -13.85
C LYS A 286 11.83 -14.29 -15.06
N GLY A 287 12.61 -13.22 -14.86
CA GLY A 287 13.07 -12.31 -15.91
C GLY A 287 12.19 -11.09 -16.17
N TYR A 288 11.12 -10.89 -15.42
CA TYR A 288 10.28 -9.70 -15.53
C TYR A 288 11.06 -8.44 -15.13
N LYS A 289 10.87 -7.37 -15.88
CA LYS A 289 11.43 -6.06 -15.58
C LYS A 289 10.55 -5.32 -14.58
N TYR A 290 11.11 -4.32 -13.89
CA TYR A 290 10.41 -3.57 -12.85
C TYR A 290 9.09 -2.95 -13.33
N ASP A 291 9.04 -2.46 -14.58
CA ASP A 291 7.83 -1.88 -15.14
C ASP A 291 6.76 -2.94 -15.43
N GLU A 292 7.14 -4.15 -15.84
CA GLU A 292 6.22 -5.29 -16.02
C GLU A 292 5.69 -5.77 -14.66
N ILE A 293 6.55 -5.83 -13.63
CA ILE A 293 6.17 -6.16 -12.25
C ILE A 293 5.15 -5.16 -11.72
N LEU A 294 5.39 -3.86 -11.90
CA LEU A 294 4.47 -2.81 -11.46
C LEU A 294 3.13 -2.87 -12.20
N LYS A 295 3.12 -3.06 -13.52
CA LYS A 295 1.90 -3.24 -14.32
C LYS A 295 1.14 -4.53 -13.97
N TYR A 296 1.85 -5.54 -13.47
CA TYR A 296 1.22 -6.77 -12.99
C TYR A 296 0.36 -6.51 -11.74
N TYR A 297 0.89 -5.80 -10.75
CA TYR A 297 0.22 -5.55 -9.49
C TYR A 297 -0.72 -4.34 -9.51
N TYR A 298 -0.44 -3.32 -10.32
CA TYR A 298 -1.26 -2.12 -10.45
C TYR A 298 -1.84 -2.05 -11.86
N LYS A 299 -3.15 -2.23 -11.99
CA LYS A 299 -3.80 -2.33 -13.30
C LYS A 299 -4.00 -0.97 -13.98
N GLY A 300 -3.71 -0.90 -15.28
CA GLY A 300 -3.99 0.29 -16.08
C GLY A 300 -3.17 1.53 -15.71
N ILE A 301 -2.05 1.36 -15.01
CA ILE A 301 -1.17 2.47 -14.63
C ILE A 301 -0.35 2.99 -15.79
N GLU A 302 0.06 4.25 -15.66
CA GLU A 302 1.01 4.93 -16.53
C GLU A 302 2.24 5.36 -15.71
N PHE A 303 3.41 5.32 -16.35
CA PHE A 303 4.64 5.86 -15.79
C PHE A 303 4.75 7.35 -16.15
N LYS A 304 5.09 8.16 -15.17
CA LYS A 304 5.45 9.57 -15.32
C LYS A 304 6.83 9.81 -14.71
N LYS A 305 7.41 10.96 -15.04
CA LYS A 305 8.73 11.36 -14.51
C LYS A 305 8.67 12.80 -14.01
N ILE A 306 9.30 13.05 -12.85
CA ILE A 306 9.46 14.39 -12.27
C ILE A 306 10.41 15.21 -13.13
#